data_932c89321988c92f687ba380d8163a28
#
_entry.id   932c89321988c92f687ba380d8163a28
#
_cell.length_a   1.000
_cell.length_b   1.000
_cell.length_c   1.000
_cell.angle_alpha   90.00
_cell.angle_beta   90.00
_cell.angle_gamma   90.00
#
_symmetry.space_group_name_H-M   'P 1'
#
loop_
_entity.id
_entity.type
_entity.pdbx_description
1 polymer ?
#
loop_
_entity_poly.entity_id
_entity_poly.type
_entity_poly.pdbx_seq_one_letter_code
_entity_poly.pdbx_strand_id
1 'polypeptide(L)'
;MDKTKIIVVEDNIVYCQFVCNLLAREGFCTEQAFRLSAARKLLQQATDEDIIVSDLRLPDGDGIDLLRWMRKDGMMQPFIIMTDYAEVHTAVESMKLGSLDYIPKQLVEDKLVPLLRNILKERNLGRSRMPVFSRGSSTFQFIMKRIKLVAPTDMSVLIFGENGTGKEHIAHHLHDKSKRAGKTFVPVDCGSISVELAPSAFFGHVRGAFTGADSTKKGYFHEAEGGTLFLDEVGNLALETQQMLLRAIQERRYRPIGDKTDRSFNVRIIAATNENLEQAVNEKRFRQDLLYRLHDFEITVPPLRDCQEDIMPLAEFFREIANNELECSVTGFDAEARKTLLTHPWPGNVRELRQKIMGAVLQAQTGTVSKEHLELAVTKTTSPVSFALRNDAEEKERILRALKQANGNRKVAAELLGIGRTTLYSKLEEYGLKYKFQQP
;
A
#
# COMPACT_ATOMS: atom_id res chain seq x y z
N MET A 1 12.30 -24.04 13.26
CA MET A 1 11.39 -23.59 12.17
C MET A 1 10.23 -24.54 12.15
N ASP A 2 9.11 -24.17 12.73
CA ASP A 2 7.90 -24.99 12.65
C ASP A 2 7.42 -24.98 11.20
N LYS A 3 7.46 -26.16 10.56
CA LYS A 3 7.03 -26.30 9.19
C LYS A 3 5.50 -26.38 9.19
N THR A 4 4.83 -25.51 8.44
CA THR A 4 3.39 -25.60 8.15
C THR A 4 3.05 -27.02 7.76
N LYS A 5 2.11 -27.63 8.47
CA LYS A 5 1.64 -28.98 8.17
C LYS A 5 0.39 -28.92 7.28
N ILE A 6 0.25 -29.91 6.41
CA ILE A 6 -0.96 -30.10 5.63
C ILE A 6 -1.66 -31.37 6.13
N ILE A 7 -2.86 -31.21 6.67
CA ILE A 7 -3.67 -32.31 7.14
C ILE A 7 -4.52 -32.79 5.95
N VAL A 8 -4.23 -33.95 5.43
CA VAL A 8 -4.95 -34.60 4.32
C VAL A 8 -6.00 -35.55 4.89
N VAL A 9 -7.27 -35.25 4.62
CA VAL A 9 -8.41 -36.07 5.08
C VAL A 9 -9.04 -36.75 3.88
N GLU A 10 -8.82 -38.04 3.76
CA GLU A 10 -9.23 -38.84 2.60
C GLU A 10 -9.36 -40.32 3.02
N ASP A 11 -10.49 -40.94 2.75
CA ASP A 11 -10.75 -42.33 3.15
C ASP A 11 -10.10 -43.34 2.22
N ASN A 12 -9.89 -42.97 0.95
CA ASN A 12 -9.16 -43.81 0.01
C ASN A 12 -7.64 -43.75 0.31
N ILE A 13 -7.12 -44.82 0.92
CA ILE A 13 -5.71 -44.88 1.34
C ILE A 13 -4.74 -44.65 0.17
N VAL A 14 -5.04 -45.17 -1.02
CA VAL A 14 -4.18 -45.02 -2.21
C VAL A 14 -4.16 -43.59 -2.67
N TYR A 15 -5.32 -42.94 -2.73
CA TYR A 15 -5.41 -41.56 -3.14
C TYR A 15 -4.83 -40.61 -2.07
N CYS A 16 -5.08 -40.88 -0.78
CA CYS A 16 -4.45 -40.16 0.31
C CYS A 16 -2.92 -40.17 0.21
N GLN A 17 -2.35 -41.37 -0.02
CA GLN A 17 -0.90 -41.53 -0.19
C GLN A 17 -0.38 -40.79 -1.44
N PHE A 18 -1.15 -40.81 -2.54
CA PHE A 18 -0.81 -40.09 -3.75
C PHE A 18 -0.72 -38.57 -3.47
N VAL A 19 -1.74 -37.96 -2.82
CA VAL A 19 -1.74 -36.53 -2.45
C VAL A 19 -0.59 -36.22 -1.51
N CYS A 20 -0.35 -37.04 -0.49
CA CYS A 20 0.76 -36.86 0.43
C CYS A 20 2.13 -36.93 -0.27
N ASN A 21 2.32 -37.87 -1.20
CA ASN A 21 3.55 -37.96 -1.98
C ASN A 21 3.76 -36.77 -2.90
N LEU A 22 2.68 -36.26 -3.54
CA LEU A 22 2.70 -35.06 -4.34
C LEU A 22 3.18 -33.85 -3.48
N LEU A 23 2.59 -33.67 -2.30
CA LEU A 23 2.94 -32.61 -1.38
C LEU A 23 4.35 -32.74 -0.79
N ALA A 24 4.78 -33.98 -0.47
CA ALA A 24 6.12 -34.23 0.05
C ALA A 24 7.23 -33.96 -0.96
N ARG A 25 7.00 -34.19 -2.26
CA ARG A 25 7.93 -33.84 -3.35
C ARG A 25 8.16 -32.31 -3.41
N GLU A 26 7.15 -31.55 -3.05
CA GLU A 26 7.19 -30.08 -3.00
C GLU A 26 7.69 -29.52 -1.65
N GLY A 27 8.13 -30.41 -0.75
CA GLY A 27 8.74 -30.05 0.53
C GLY A 27 7.76 -29.77 1.68
N PHE A 28 6.46 -30.09 1.52
CA PHE A 28 5.45 -29.94 2.57
C PHE A 28 5.50 -31.12 3.57
N CYS A 29 5.23 -30.82 4.85
CA CYS A 29 4.96 -31.84 5.85
C CYS A 29 3.48 -32.20 5.82
N THR A 30 3.13 -33.49 5.80
CA THR A 30 1.74 -33.94 5.73
C THR A 30 1.39 -34.83 6.92
N GLU A 31 0.15 -34.71 7.42
CA GLU A 31 -0.49 -35.65 8.33
C GLU A 31 -1.76 -36.22 7.67
N GLN A 32 -2.09 -37.46 7.96
CA GLN A 32 -3.18 -38.19 7.29
C GLN A 32 -4.32 -38.47 8.26
N ALA A 33 -5.55 -38.29 7.80
CA ALA A 33 -6.74 -38.73 8.48
C ALA A 33 -7.68 -39.43 7.48
N PHE A 34 -8.23 -40.57 7.86
CA PHE A 34 -9.10 -41.37 6.98
C PHE A 34 -10.58 -41.25 7.33
N ARG A 35 -10.92 -40.41 8.31
CA ARG A 35 -12.27 -40.15 8.82
C ARG A 35 -12.36 -38.79 9.48
N LEU A 36 -13.56 -38.23 9.55
CA LEU A 36 -13.83 -36.99 10.26
C LEU A 36 -13.40 -37.03 11.73
N SER A 37 -13.70 -38.14 12.40
CA SER A 37 -13.36 -38.33 13.81
C SER A 37 -11.84 -38.29 14.07
N ALA A 38 -11.04 -38.84 13.14
CA ALA A 38 -9.59 -38.76 13.20
C ALA A 38 -9.08 -37.35 12.89
N ALA A 39 -9.65 -36.73 11.86
CA ALA A 39 -9.33 -35.32 11.49
C ALA A 39 -9.58 -34.38 12.65
N ARG A 40 -10.70 -34.45 13.36
CA ARG A 40 -11.00 -33.64 14.55
C ARG A 40 -9.97 -33.77 15.66
N LYS A 41 -9.43 -34.96 15.90
CA LYS A 41 -8.35 -35.17 16.89
C LYS A 41 -7.05 -34.47 16.47
N LEU A 42 -6.68 -34.53 15.20
CA LEU A 42 -5.50 -33.87 14.69
C LEU A 42 -5.67 -32.33 14.76
N LEU A 43 -6.86 -31.83 14.41
CA LEU A 43 -7.18 -30.41 14.45
C LEU A 43 -7.16 -29.78 15.86
N GLN A 44 -7.42 -30.57 16.91
CA GLN A 44 -7.27 -30.11 18.29
C GLN A 44 -5.80 -29.84 18.66
N GLN A 45 -4.85 -30.41 17.94
CA GLN A 45 -3.40 -30.20 18.13
C GLN A 45 -2.79 -29.33 17.02
N ALA A 46 -3.61 -28.94 16.04
CA ALA A 46 -3.18 -28.13 14.90
C ALA A 46 -2.93 -26.67 15.32
N THR A 47 -1.97 -26.05 14.66
CA THR A 47 -1.68 -24.63 14.81
C THR A 47 -2.51 -23.81 13.81
N ASP A 48 -2.59 -22.49 14.02
CA ASP A 48 -3.23 -21.58 13.07
C ASP A 48 -2.53 -21.55 11.70
N GLU A 49 -1.35 -22.16 11.61
CA GLU A 49 -0.53 -22.22 10.41
C GLU A 49 -0.82 -23.45 9.54
N ASP A 50 -1.48 -24.45 10.09
CA ASP A 50 -1.76 -25.68 9.38
C ASP A 50 -2.86 -25.48 8.33
N ILE A 51 -2.80 -26.27 7.25
CA ILE A 51 -3.74 -26.21 6.13
C ILE A 51 -4.46 -27.55 6.06
N ILE A 52 -5.77 -27.52 5.81
CA ILE A 52 -6.58 -28.71 5.70
C ILE A 52 -6.98 -28.94 4.24
N VAL A 53 -6.75 -30.15 3.76
CA VAL A 53 -7.17 -30.63 2.44
C VAL A 53 -8.04 -31.84 2.65
N SER A 54 -9.35 -31.73 2.47
CA SER A 54 -10.32 -32.78 2.82
C SER A 54 -11.09 -33.25 1.60
N ASP A 55 -11.28 -34.55 1.51
CA ASP A 55 -12.33 -35.06 0.64
C ASP A 55 -13.71 -34.57 1.09
N LEU A 56 -14.59 -34.43 0.10
CA LEU A 56 -15.98 -34.11 0.33
C LEU A 56 -16.73 -35.25 1.03
N ARG A 57 -16.52 -36.47 0.57
CA ARG A 57 -17.22 -37.67 1.07
C ARG A 57 -16.29 -38.52 1.93
N LEU A 58 -16.68 -38.71 3.19
CA LEU A 58 -15.94 -39.50 4.15
C LEU A 58 -16.86 -40.56 4.81
N PRO A 59 -16.35 -41.65 5.32
CA PRO A 59 -17.16 -42.75 5.86
C PRO A 59 -18.09 -42.39 7.05
N ASP A 60 -17.70 -41.32 7.79
CA ASP A 60 -18.40 -40.85 8.99
C ASP A 60 -18.99 -39.46 8.85
N GLY A 61 -19.18 -38.94 7.59
CA GLY A 61 -19.83 -37.69 7.27
C GLY A 61 -19.16 -36.93 6.13
N ASP A 62 -19.57 -35.70 5.88
CA ASP A 62 -19.03 -34.90 4.76
C ASP A 62 -17.91 -33.94 5.21
N GLY A 63 -16.94 -33.66 4.33
CA GLY A 63 -15.88 -32.69 4.58
C GLY A 63 -16.43 -31.28 4.90
N ILE A 64 -17.62 -30.94 4.39
CA ILE A 64 -18.34 -29.70 4.76
C ILE A 64 -18.74 -29.71 6.25
N ASP A 65 -19.09 -30.85 6.81
CA ASP A 65 -19.43 -30.95 8.24
C ASP A 65 -18.17 -30.75 9.12
N LEU A 66 -16.99 -31.16 8.62
CA LEU A 66 -15.72 -30.83 9.27
C LEU A 66 -15.45 -29.32 9.25
N LEU A 67 -15.62 -28.67 8.09
CA LEU A 67 -15.46 -27.24 7.94
C LEU A 67 -16.45 -26.47 8.84
N ARG A 68 -17.72 -26.88 8.86
CA ARG A 68 -18.77 -26.25 9.70
C ARG A 68 -18.43 -26.39 11.19
N TRP A 69 -17.95 -27.56 11.61
CA TRP A 69 -17.49 -27.76 12.99
C TRP A 69 -16.28 -26.86 13.32
N MET A 70 -15.28 -26.81 12.47
CA MET A 70 -14.11 -25.93 12.66
C MET A 70 -14.53 -24.46 12.84
N ARG A 71 -15.39 -23.93 11.97
CA ARG A 71 -15.84 -22.54 12.04
C ARG A 71 -16.67 -22.24 13.28
N LYS A 72 -17.46 -23.22 13.76
CA LYS A 72 -18.20 -23.13 15.02
C LYS A 72 -17.30 -23.04 16.23
N ASP A 73 -16.16 -23.79 16.22
CA ASP A 73 -15.17 -23.79 17.29
C ASP A 73 -14.15 -22.64 17.16
N GLY A 74 -14.37 -21.69 16.23
CA GLY A 74 -13.52 -20.52 16.05
C GLY A 74 -12.22 -20.78 15.31
N MET A 75 -12.04 -21.97 14.75
CA MET A 75 -10.85 -22.33 13.97
C MET A 75 -10.92 -21.73 12.57
N MET A 76 -9.90 -20.94 12.18
CA MET A 76 -9.86 -20.20 10.93
C MET A 76 -8.80 -20.70 9.94
N GLN A 77 -8.21 -21.87 10.18
CA GLN A 77 -7.23 -22.47 9.29
C GLN A 77 -7.79 -22.58 7.85
N PRO A 78 -6.95 -22.38 6.81
CA PRO A 78 -7.33 -22.59 5.43
C PRO A 78 -7.84 -24.02 5.20
N PHE A 79 -8.97 -24.10 4.53
CA PHE A 79 -9.63 -25.37 4.24
C PHE A 79 -9.89 -25.48 2.74
N ILE A 80 -9.43 -26.57 2.14
CA ILE A 80 -9.60 -26.89 0.72
C ILE A 80 -10.39 -28.19 0.63
N ILE A 81 -11.40 -28.22 -0.23
CA ILE A 81 -12.18 -29.45 -0.49
C ILE A 81 -11.70 -30.09 -1.78
N MET A 82 -11.46 -31.41 -1.75
CA MET A 82 -11.28 -32.25 -2.91
C MET A 82 -12.57 -33.04 -3.16
N THR A 83 -12.88 -33.34 -4.41
CA THR A 83 -14.08 -34.15 -4.74
C THR A 83 -13.94 -34.88 -6.06
N ASP A 84 -14.53 -36.06 -6.15
CA ASP A 84 -14.67 -36.80 -7.41
C ASP A 84 -15.75 -36.18 -8.30
N TYR A 85 -16.79 -35.57 -7.71
CA TYR A 85 -17.92 -34.98 -8.41
C TYR A 85 -18.10 -33.50 -8.01
N ALA A 86 -17.82 -32.60 -8.94
CA ALA A 86 -17.98 -31.19 -8.73
C ALA A 86 -19.47 -30.79 -8.90
N GLU A 87 -20.21 -30.72 -7.79
CA GLU A 87 -21.56 -30.18 -7.77
C GLU A 87 -21.54 -28.69 -7.41
N VAL A 88 -22.20 -27.86 -8.23
CA VAL A 88 -22.23 -26.39 -8.05
C VAL A 88 -22.82 -25.99 -6.71
N HIS A 89 -23.87 -26.68 -6.23
CA HIS A 89 -24.52 -26.35 -4.96
C HIS A 89 -23.55 -26.56 -3.77
N THR A 90 -22.86 -27.68 -3.75
CA THR A 90 -21.93 -28.08 -2.70
C THR A 90 -20.67 -27.17 -2.68
N ALA A 91 -20.20 -26.77 -3.87
CA ALA A 91 -19.12 -25.80 -4.01
C ALA A 91 -19.51 -24.43 -3.44
N VAL A 92 -20.69 -23.92 -3.78
CA VAL A 92 -21.21 -22.64 -3.26
C VAL A 92 -21.40 -22.67 -1.75
N GLU A 93 -21.90 -23.79 -1.19
CA GLU A 93 -22.05 -23.94 0.26
C GLU A 93 -20.70 -23.94 0.98
N SER A 94 -19.73 -24.69 0.48
CA SER A 94 -18.38 -24.74 1.06
C SER A 94 -17.70 -23.38 1.05
N MET A 95 -17.80 -22.63 -0.05
CA MET A 95 -17.26 -21.27 -0.16
C MET A 95 -17.93 -20.29 0.82
N LYS A 96 -19.25 -20.39 1.02
CA LYS A 96 -19.98 -19.58 2.03
C LYS A 96 -19.54 -19.88 3.46
N LEU A 97 -19.11 -21.11 3.74
CA LEU A 97 -18.56 -21.52 5.03
C LEU A 97 -17.09 -21.14 5.21
N GLY A 98 -16.47 -20.56 4.19
CA GLY A 98 -15.08 -20.11 4.23
C GLY A 98 -14.08 -21.20 3.82
N SER A 99 -14.45 -22.13 2.92
CA SER A 99 -13.48 -22.90 2.16
C SER A 99 -12.70 -21.98 1.24
N LEU A 100 -11.40 -22.22 1.10
CA LEU A 100 -10.55 -21.43 0.19
C LEU A 100 -10.74 -21.83 -1.26
N ASP A 101 -10.90 -23.14 -1.51
CA ASP A 101 -11.15 -23.65 -2.84
C ASP A 101 -11.89 -25.01 -2.79
N TYR A 102 -12.41 -25.40 -3.95
CA TYR A 102 -13.12 -26.64 -4.19
C TYR A 102 -12.57 -27.27 -5.47
N ILE A 103 -11.71 -28.29 -5.30
CA ILE A 103 -10.89 -28.83 -6.38
C ILE A 103 -11.40 -30.22 -6.78
N PRO A 104 -11.79 -30.47 -8.06
CA PRO A 104 -12.01 -31.80 -8.57
C PRO A 104 -10.73 -32.63 -8.43
N LYS A 105 -10.85 -33.89 -7.95
CA LYS A 105 -9.70 -34.81 -7.75
C LYS A 105 -8.83 -34.97 -9.00
N GLN A 106 -9.45 -34.90 -10.18
CA GLN A 106 -8.75 -34.92 -11.48
C GLN A 106 -7.80 -33.77 -11.73
N LEU A 107 -8.00 -32.62 -11.03
CA LEU A 107 -7.22 -31.39 -11.18
C LEU A 107 -6.28 -31.13 -9.99
N VAL A 108 -6.19 -32.07 -9.05
CA VAL A 108 -5.39 -31.86 -7.81
C VAL A 108 -3.90 -31.68 -8.12
N GLU A 109 -3.35 -32.46 -9.08
CA GLU A 109 -1.94 -32.31 -9.50
C GLU A 109 -1.65 -30.87 -10.00
N ASP A 110 -2.54 -30.31 -10.81
CA ASP A 110 -2.32 -29.02 -11.47
C ASP A 110 -2.67 -27.83 -10.59
N LYS A 111 -3.64 -28.00 -9.66
CA LYS A 111 -4.19 -26.85 -8.90
C LYS A 111 -3.77 -26.80 -7.45
N LEU A 112 -3.60 -27.94 -6.76
CA LEU A 112 -3.38 -27.96 -5.33
C LEU A 112 -2.05 -27.33 -4.93
N VAL A 113 -0.95 -27.69 -5.60
CA VAL A 113 0.39 -27.17 -5.30
C VAL A 113 0.50 -25.68 -5.56
N PRO A 114 0.06 -25.13 -6.72
CA PRO A 114 0.04 -23.68 -6.93
C PRO A 114 -0.81 -22.94 -5.90
N LEU A 115 -1.99 -23.46 -5.53
CA LEU A 115 -2.85 -22.86 -4.52
C LEU A 115 -2.16 -22.83 -3.15
N LEU A 116 -1.56 -23.93 -2.70
CA LEU A 116 -0.83 -23.99 -1.44
C LEU A 116 0.38 -23.03 -1.42
N ARG A 117 1.11 -22.94 -2.52
CA ARG A 117 2.20 -21.96 -2.67
C ARG A 117 1.70 -20.53 -2.58
N ASN A 118 0.55 -20.22 -3.18
CA ASN A 118 -0.08 -18.90 -3.07
C ASN A 118 -0.52 -18.61 -1.63
N ILE A 119 -1.16 -19.55 -0.94
CA ILE A 119 -1.54 -19.42 0.47
C ILE A 119 -0.32 -19.14 1.34
N LEU A 120 0.77 -19.87 1.14
CA LEU A 120 2.01 -19.65 1.88
C LEU A 120 2.69 -18.35 1.49
N LYS A 121 2.63 -17.96 0.22
CA LYS A 121 3.13 -16.67 -0.28
C LYS A 121 2.31 -15.52 0.30
N GLU A 122 1.00 -15.61 0.34
CA GLU A 122 0.13 -14.62 0.98
C GLU A 122 0.30 -14.59 2.51
N ARG A 123 0.47 -15.73 3.15
CA ARG A 123 0.83 -15.81 4.58
C ARG A 123 2.23 -15.27 4.85
N ASN A 124 3.18 -15.57 4.00
CA ASN A 124 4.51 -14.97 4.04
C ASN A 124 4.47 -13.49 3.64
N LEU A 125 3.55 -13.04 2.79
CA LEU A 125 3.27 -11.62 2.51
C LEU A 125 2.48 -10.96 3.65
N GLY A 126 1.62 -11.66 4.35
CA GLY A 126 0.98 -11.22 5.59
C GLY A 126 1.90 -11.32 6.83
N ARG A 127 2.91 -12.20 6.83
CA ARG A 127 4.03 -12.31 7.77
C ARG A 127 5.31 -11.68 7.27
N SER A 128 5.54 -11.64 5.99
CA SER A 128 6.40 -10.70 5.32
C SER A 128 5.68 -9.36 5.32
N ARG A 129 5.52 -8.76 6.54
CA ARG A 129 5.88 -7.37 6.59
C ARG A 129 7.12 -7.29 5.71
N MET A 130 7.06 -6.55 4.61
CA MET A 130 8.30 -6.17 3.91
C MET A 130 9.35 -5.98 4.99
N PRO A 131 10.51 -6.66 4.92
CA PRO A 131 11.49 -6.57 5.97
C PRO A 131 11.61 -5.09 6.29
N VAL A 132 11.25 -4.74 7.55
CA VAL A 132 11.09 -3.35 7.95
C VAL A 132 12.46 -2.76 7.92
N PHE A 133 12.77 -2.05 6.84
CA PHE A 133 14.05 -1.36 6.77
C PHE A 133 14.05 -0.28 7.83
N SER A 134 14.84 -0.48 8.88
CA SER A 134 15.09 0.54 9.89
C SER A 134 16.05 1.56 9.29
N ARG A 135 15.53 2.73 8.89
CA ARG A 135 16.35 3.83 8.41
C ARG A 135 17.29 4.30 9.53
N GLY A 136 18.54 4.54 9.17
CA GLY A 136 19.59 4.92 10.12
C GLY A 136 19.68 6.43 10.37
N SER A 137 19.03 7.27 9.56
CA SER A 137 19.13 8.72 9.67
C SER A 137 18.64 9.24 11.03
N SER A 138 19.28 10.29 11.50
CA SER A 138 18.92 10.97 12.76
C SER A 138 17.45 11.42 12.78
N THR A 139 16.95 11.88 11.63
CA THR A 139 15.55 12.29 11.43
C THR A 139 14.59 11.12 11.59
N PHE A 140 14.90 9.97 10.99
CA PHE A 140 14.05 8.80 11.13
C PHE A 140 14.09 8.22 12.56
N GLN A 141 15.24 8.25 13.22
CA GLN A 141 15.35 7.89 14.64
C GLN A 141 14.49 8.78 15.53
N PHE A 142 14.40 10.08 15.22
CA PHE A 142 13.49 11.00 15.93
C PHE A 142 12.02 10.60 15.73
N ILE A 143 11.61 10.27 14.48
CA ILE A 143 10.26 9.76 14.19
C ILE A 143 9.99 8.48 15.00
N MET A 144 10.94 7.55 15.07
CA MET A 144 10.78 6.31 15.83
C MET A 144 10.64 6.56 17.34
N LYS A 145 11.28 7.59 17.89
CA LYS A 145 11.05 8.02 19.30
C LYS A 145 9.63 8.55 19.49
N ARG A 146 9.12 9.38 18.56
CA ARG A 146 7.73 9.89 18.60
C ARG A 146 6.71 8.76 18.50
N ILE A 147 6.95 7.78 17.62
CA ILE A 147 6.11 6.57 17.51
C ILE A 147 6.08 5.82 18.84
N LYS A 148 7.23 5.56 19.47
CA LYS A 148 7.28 4.87 20.77
C LYS A 148 6.50 5.60 21.86
N LEU A 149 6.46 6.92 21.81
CA LEU A 149 5.72 7.75 22.78
C LEU A 149 4.20 7.63 22.59
N VAL A 150 3.69 7.75 21.35
CA VAL A 150 2.26 7.83 21.08
C VAL A 150 1.61 6.47 20.83
N ALA A 151 2.37 5.46 20.41
CA ALA A 151 1.81 4.14 20.06
C ALA A 151 1.02 3.48 21.22
N PRO A 152 1.45 3.53 22.50
CA PRO A 152 0.70 2.92 23.61
C PRO A 152 -0.61 3.63 23.98
N THR A 153 -0.89 4.80 23.39
CA THR A 153 -2.10 5.59 23.63
C THR A 153 -3.21 5.28 22.62
N ASP A 154 -4.45 5.69 22.90
CA ASP A 154 -5.56 5.64 21.95
C ASP A 154 -5.75 6.97 21.19
N MET A 155 -4.80 7.91 21.27
CA MET A 155 -4.82 9.16 20.52
C MET A 155 -4.89 8.91 19.01
N SER A 156 -5.64 9.75 18.32
CA SER A 156 -5.61 9.82 16.85
C SER A 156 -4.26 10.37 16.41
N VAL A 157 -3.69 9.78 15.35
CA VAL A 157 -2.38 10.23 14.83
C VAL A 157 -2.55 10.67 13.40
N LEU A 158 -2.14 11.90 13.10
CA LEU A 158 -2.06 12.42 11.74
C LEU A 158 -0.62 12.31 11.23
N ILE A 159 -0.42 11.56 10.15
CA ILE A 159 0.87 11.39 9.49
C ILE A 159 0.90 12.30 8.27
N PHE A 160 1.80 13.27 8.29
CA PHE A 160 2.02 14.20 7.18
C PHE A 160 3.29 13.84 6.42
N GLY A 161 3.26 13.93 5.09
CA GLY A 161 4.44 13.73 4.24
C GLY A 161 4.09 13.53 2.78
N GLU A 162 5.06 13.77 1.91
CA GLU A 162 4.90 13.62 0.45
C GLU A 162 4.51 12.19 0.05
N ASN A 163 4.01 12.03 -1.18
CA ASN A 163 3.68 10.71 -1.71
C ASN A 163 4.95 9.85 -1.83
N GLY A 164 4.83 8.58 -1.47
CA GLY A 164 5.95 7.63 -1.54
C GLY A 164 6.99 7.73 -0.42
N THR A 165 6.80 8.56 0.62
CA THR A 165 7.72 8.67 1.77
C THR A 165 7.64 7.49 2.74
N GLY A 166 6.56 6.67 2.66
CA GLY A 166 6.34 5.53 3.53
C GLY A 166 5.40 5.80 4.72
N LYS A 167 4.39 6.67 4.55
CA LYS A 167 3.38 6.98 5.59
C LYS A 167 2.65 5.73 6.09
N GLU A 168 2.27 4.83 5.21
CA GLU A 168 1.64 3.55 5.57
C GLU A 168 2.55 2.69 6.46
N HIS A 169 3.86 2.68 6.17
CA HIS A 169 4.84 1.99 6.99
C HIS A 169 4.91 2.55 8.42
N ILE A 170 4.85 3.87 8.56
CA ILE A 170 4.77 4.53 9.87
C ILE A 170 3.46 4.15 10.59
N ALA A 171 2.33 4.07 9.88
CA ALA A 171 1.05 3.65 10.45
C ALA A 171 1.10 2.19 10.97
N HIS A 172 1.73 1.29 10.23
CA HIS A 172 1.99 -0.08 10.69
C HIS A 172 2.86 -0.09 11.95
N HIS A 173 3.94 0.69 12.01
CA HIS A 173 4.77 0.78 13.23
C HIS A 173 4.01 1.30 14.44
N LEU A 174 3.10 2.26 14.23
CA LEU A 174 2.23 2.76 15.30
C LEU A 174 1.29 1.67 15.82
N HIS A 175 0.69 0.90 14.92
CA HIS A 175 -0.18 -0.23 15.28
C HIS A 175 0.59 -1.31 16.05
N ASP A 176 1.74 -1.74 15.53
CA ASP A 176 2.55 -2.83 16.06
C ASP A 176 3.11 -2.55 17.45
N LYS A 177 3.37 -1.27 17.76
CA LYS A 177 3.85 -0.83 19.09
C LYS A 177 2.73 -0.36 20.00
N SER A 178 1.47 -0.51 19.59
CA SER A 178 0.30 -0.15 20.35
C SER A 178 -0.20 -1.30 21.25
N LYS A 179 -1.15 -0.97 22.14
CA LYS A 179 -1.90 -1.99 22.91
C LYS A 179 -2.78 -2.88 22.03
N ARG A 180 -2.93 -2.51 20.74
CA ARG A 180 -3.72 -3.23 19.73
C ARG A 180 -2.84 -4.04 18.78
N ALA A 181 -1.55 -4.21 19.08
CA ALA A 181 -0.67 -5.10 18.35
C ALA A 181 -1.27 -6.52 18.30
N GLY A 182 -1.29 -7.12 17.11
CA GLY A 182 -1.95 -8.42 16.91
C GLY A 182 -3.47 -8.38 16.73
N LYS A 183 -4.12 -7.20 16.84
CA LYS A 183 -5.51 -6.98 16.40
C LYS A 183 -5.55 -6.57 14.93
N THR A 184 -6.76 -6.45 14.38
CA THR A 184 -6.95 -6.09 12.98
C THR A 184 -6.39 -4.69 12.67
N PHE A 185 -5.63 -4.57 11.59
CA PHE A 185 -5.22 -3.31 10.98
C PHE A 185 -5.93 -3.22 9.62
N VAL A 186 -6.80 -2.23 9.45
CA VAL A 186 -7.57 -2.02 8.22
C VAL A 186 -7.06 -0.78 7.52
N PRO A 187 -6.27 -0.92 6.43
CA PRO A 187 -5.86 0.21 5.61
C PRO A 187 -6.98 0.58 4.63
N VAL A 188 -7.22 1.88 4.50
CA VAL A 188 -8.22 2.45 3.59
C VAL A 188 -7.56 3.59 2.82
N ASP A 189 -7.45 3.43 1.51
CA ASP A 189 -7.06 4.51 0.60
C ASP A 189 -8.29 5.33 0.25
N CYS A 190 -8.40 6.52 0.84
CA CYS A 190 -9.53 7.42 0.65
C CYS A 190 -9.59 7.99 -0.78
N GLY A 191 -8.48 8.03 -1.50
CA GLY A 191 -8.41 8.49 -2.88
C GLY A 191 -8.96 7.49 -3.90
N SER A 192 -8.96 6.21 -3.56
CA SER A 192 -9.43 5.13 -4.45
C SER A 192 -10.94 4.87 -4.38
N ILE A 193 -11.63 5.43 -3.37
CA ILE A 193 -13.06 5.17 -3.15
C ILE A 193 -13.89 6.26 -3.83
N SER A 194 -14.84 5.87 -4.70
CA SER A 194 -15.75 6.84 -5.30
C SER A 194 -16.64 7.52 -4.24
N VAL A 195 -16.98 8.78 -4.47
CA VAL A 195 -17.73 9.62 -3.52
C VAL A 195 -19.06 8.97 -3.11
N GLU A 196 -19.76 8.34 -4.06
CA GLU A 196 -21.04 7.71 -3.83
C GLU A 196 -20.93 6.43 -2.98
N LEU A 197 -19.82 5.70 -3.11
CA LEU A 197 -19.62 4.44 -2.40
C LEU A 197 -18.95 4.62 -1.03
N ALA A 198 -18.30 5.75 -0.78
CA ALA A 198 -17.55 5.99 0.44
C ALA A 198 -18.40 5.81 1.72
N PRO A 199 -19.61 6.35 1.86
CA PRO A 199 -20.44 6.14 3.03
C PRO A 199 -20.73 4.65 3.29
N SER A 200 -21.06 3.90 2.25
CA SER A 200 -21.32 2.45 2.34
C SER A 200 -20.03 1.65 2.65
N ALA A 201 -18.88 2.04 2.11
CA ALA A 201 -17.61 1.39 2.39
C ALA A 201 -17.18 1.60 3.85
N PHE A 202 -17.31 2.81 4.39
CA PHE A 202 -16.94 3.11 5.77
C PHE A 202 -17.91 2.49 6.80
N PHE A 203 -19.21 2.65 6.60
CA PHE A 203 -20.23 2.34 7.63
C PHE A 203 -21.01 1.06 7.34
N GLY A 204 -20.90 0.50 6.15
CA GLY A 204 -21.70 -0.63 5.70
C GLY A 204 -23.11 -0.19 5.30
N HIS A 205 -23.90 -1.13 4.82
CA HIS A 205 -25.30 -0.93 4.48
C HIS A 205 -26.15 -2.17 4.77
N VAL A 206 -27.44 -1.97 4.97
CA VAL A 206 -28.42 -3.05 5.04
C VAL A 206 -29.01 -3.31 3.66
N ARG A 207 -29.53 -4.50 3.44
CA ARG A 207 -30.22 -4.85 2.19
C ARG A 207 -31.34 -3.85 1.89
N GLY A 208 -31.40 -3.37 0.66
CA GLY A 208 -32.40 -2.40 0.20
C GLY A 208 -32.13 -0.93 0.59
N ALA A 209 -30.94 -0.61 1.10
CA ALA A 209 -30.56 0.75 1.50
C ALA A 209 -30.49 1.73 0.31
N PHE A 210 -30.17 1.24 -0.87
CA PHE A 210 -30.12 1.99 -2.14
C PHE A 210 -30.29 1.03 -3.33
N THR A 211 -30.46 1.56 -4.53
CA THR A 211 -30.58 0.77 -5.76
C THR A 211 -29.28 -0.02 -6.01
N GLY A 212 -29.38 -1.36 -5.99
CA GLY A 212 -28.21 -2.27 -6.07
C GLY A 212 -27.70 -2.80 -4.73
N ALA A 213 -28.33 -2.46 -3.60
CA ALA A 213 -28.03 -3.04 -2.29
C ALA A 213 -28.74 -4.39 -2.10
N ASP A 214 -28.32 -5.42 -2.83
CA ASP A 214 -28.94 -6.75 -2.83
C ASP A 214 -28.68 -7.56 -1.56
N SER A 215 -27.62 -7.21 -0.81
CA SER A 215 -27.19 -7.87 0.42
C SER A 215 -26.77 -6.85 1.48
N THR A 216 -26.72 -7.26 2.75
CA THR A 216 -26.14 -6.46 3.82
C THR A 216 -24.60 -6.57 3.75
N LYS A 217 -23.90 -5.44 3.74
CA LYS A 217 -22.44 -5.38 3.73
C LYS A 217 -21.90 -4.69 4.99
N LYS A 218 -20.87 -5.27 5.60
CA LYS A 218 -20.13 -4.66 6.71
C LYS A 218 -19.18 -3.59 6.15
N GLY A 219 -19.00 -2.50 6.90
CA GLY A 219 -18.06 -1.44 6.53
C GLY A 219 -16.75 -1.51 7.31
N TYR A 220 -15.80 -0.66 6.94
CA TYR A 220 -14.44 -0.62 7.53
C TYR A 220 -14.44 -0.43 9.06
N PHE A 221 -15.38 0.35 9.63
CA PHE A 221 -15.49 0.47 11.08
C PHE A 221 -15.83 -0.85 11.76
N HIS A 222 -16.65 -1.70 11.13
CA HIS A 222 -16.91 -3.04 11.64
C HIS A 222 -15.73 -3.97 11.50
N GLU A 223 -15.01 -3.90 10.38
CA GLU A 223 -13.83 -4.74 10.10
C GLU A 223 -12.66 -4.40 11.03
N ALA A 224 -12.52 -3.11 11.39
CA ALA A 224 -11.49 -2.62 12.29
C ALA A 224 -11.81 -2.76 13.79
N GLU A 225 -12.95 -3.39 14.15
CA GLU A 225 -13.39 -3.48 15.55
C GLU A 225 -12.33 -4.09 16.47
N GLY A 226 -12.06 -3.41 17.58
CA GLY A 226 -10.99 -3.76 18.52
C GLY A 226 -9.57 -3.44 18.04
N GLY A 227 -9.41 -3.06 16.78
CA GLY A 227 -8.14 -2.85 16.09
C GLY A 227 -7.84 -1.38 15.75
N THR A 228 -7.27 -1.17 14.57
CA THR A 228 -6.87 0.13 14.05
C THR A 228 -7.40 0.33 12.63
N LEU A 229 -8.00 1.48 12.37
CA LEU A 229 -8.39 1.94 11.04
C LEU A 229 -7.35 2.97 10.57
N PHE A 230 -6.69 2.69 9.47
CA PHE A 230 -5.74 3.59 8.83
C PHE A 230 -6.38 4.23 7.59
N LEU A 231 -6.46 5.56 7.58
CA LEU A 231 -7.04 6.38 6.51
C LEU A 231 -5.91 7.04 5.73
N ASP A 232 -5.52 6.49 4.58
CA ASP A 232 -4.54 7.15 3.72
C ASP A 232 -5.23 8.16 2.80
N GLU A 233 -4.51 9.25 2.49
CA GLU A 233 -5.00 10.35 1.66
C GLU A 233 -6.35 10.94 2.15
N VAL A 234 -6.47 11.13 3.46
CA VAL A 234 -7.72 11.57 4.11
C VAL A 234 -8.25 12.90 3.55
N GLY A 235 -7.40 13.76 2.99
CA GLY A 235 -7.78 15.01 2.32
C GLY A 235 -8.71 14.82 1.11
N ASN A 236 -8.71 13.63 0.50
CA ASN A 236 -9.53 13.30 -0.67
C ASN A 236 -10.99 12.94 -0.33
N LEU A 237 -11.34 12.82 0.95
CA LEU A 237 -12.71 12.51 1.35
C LEU A 237 -13.68 13.63 1.00
N ALA A 238 -14.84 13.26 0.44
CA ALA A 238 -15.94 14.21 0.21
C ALA A 238 -16.50 14.76 1.53
N LEU A 239 -16.98 16.00 1.55
CA LEU A 239 -17.48 16.70 2.74
C LEU A 239 -18.60 15.94 3.46
N GLU A 240 -19.45 15.22 2.72
CA GLU A 240 -20.49 14.38 3.28
C GLU A 240 -19.91 13.22 4.10
N THR A 241 -18.93 12.52 3.53
CA THR A 241 -18.22 11.43 4.22
C THR A 241 -17.44 11.95 5.43
N GLN A 242 -16.80 13.14 5.31
CA GLN A 242 -16.13 13.80 6.43
C GLN A 242 -17.11 14.08 7.59
N GLN A 243 -18.34 14.50 7.32
CA GLN A 243 -19.37 14.75 8.33
C GLN A 243 -19.78 13.46 9.06
N MET A 244 -19.98 12.37 8.31
CA MET A 244 -20.30 11.07 8.90
C MET A 244 -19.15 10.52 9.73
N LEU A 245 -17.91 10.65 9.23
CA LEU A 245 -16.70 10.25 9.95
C LEU A 245 -16.53 11.02 11.26
N LEU A 246 -16.74 12.35 11.22
CA LEU A 246 -16.69 13.19 12.41
C LEU A 246 -17.67 12.70 13.49
N ARG A 247 -18.93 12.46 13.13
CA ARG A 247 -19.94 11.93 14.06
C ARG A 247 -19.50 10.60 14.65
N ALA A 248 -19.05 9.68 13.80
CA ALA A 248 -18.59 8.37 14.25
C ALA A 248 -17.46 8.50 15.27
N ILE A 249 -16.42 9.31 15.00
CA ILE A 249 -15.28 9.51 15.92
C ILE A 249 -15.71 10.16 17.23
N GLN A 250 -16.59 11.16 17.19
CA GLN A 250 -17.05 11.90 18.37
C GLN A 250 -17.93 11.07 19.30
N GLU A 251 -18.92 10.36 18.71
CA GLU A 251 -19.93 9.61 19.47
C GLU A 251 -19.48 8.18 19.78
N ARG A 252 -18.39 7.69 19.18
CA ARG A 252 -17.96 6.28 19.22
C ARG A 252 -19.05 5.33 18.76
N ARG A 253 -19.87 5.79 17.80
CA ARG A 253 -20.98 5.06 17.21
C ARG A 253 -21.09 5.42 15.73
N TYR A 254 -21.56 4.46 14.95
CA TYR A 254 -21.90 4.69 13.54
C TYR A 254 -23.21 3.99 13.19
N ARG A 255 -23.82 4.43 12.12
CA ARG A 255 -25.05 3.83 11.60
C ARG A 255 -24.83 3.33 10.20
N PRO A 256 -25.04 2.02 9.91
CA PRO A 256 -25.03 1.50 8.54
C PRO A 256 -26.08 2.21 7.69
N ILE A 257 -25.81 2.39 6.41
CA ILE A 257 -26.73 3.05 5.48
C ILE A 257 -28.03 2.23 5.40
N GLY A 258 -29.16 2.92 5.59
CA GLY A 258 -30.49 2.30 5.61
C GLY A 258 -30.88 1.61 6.93
N ASP A 259 -29.98 1.49 7.91
CA ASP A 259 -30.27 0.95 9.23
C ASP A 259 -30.88 2.04 10.16
N LYS A 260 -31.69 1.61 11.13
CA LYS A 260 -32.28 2.48 12.15
C LYS A 260 -31.49 2.47 13.47
N THR A 261 -30.56 1.53 13.63
CA THR A 261 -29.84 1.29 14.88
C THR A 261 -28.39 1.77 14.78
N ASP A 262 -27.94 2.48 15.81
CA ASP A 262 -26.55 2.85 15.96
C ASP A 262 -25.74 1.67 16.52
N ARG A 263 -24.52 1.52 16.04
CA ARG A 263 -23.57 0.50 16.49
C ARG A 263 -22.38 1.18 17.14
N SER A 264 -22.07 0.82 18.38
CA SER A 264 -20.85 1.27 19.05
C SER A 264 -19.62 0.59 18.43
N PHE A 265 -18.47 1.26 18.48
CA PHE A 265 -17.20 0.69 18.05
C PHE A 265 -16.04 1.11 18.95
N ASN A 266 -15.01 0.28 18.95
CA ASN A 266 -13.75 0.55 19.65
C ASN A 266 -12.59 0.41 18.66
N VAL A 267 -12.34 1.46 17.88
CA VAL A 267 -11.30 1.50 16.83
C VAL A 267 -10.36 2.68 17.10
N ARG A 268 -9.05 2.44 16.98
CA ARG A 268 -8.06 3.51 16.94
C ARG A 268 -7.96 4.06 15.53
N ILE A 269 -7.93 5.39 15.37
CA ILE A 269 -7.80 6.06 14.06
C ILE A 269 -6.37 6.52 13.86
N ILE A 270 -5.80 6.20 12.70
CA ILE A 270 -4.56 6.79 12.19
C ILE A 270 -4.90 7.35 10.82
N ALA A 271 -4.59 8.61 10.57
CA ALA A 271 -4.83 9.26 9.28
C ALA A 271 -3.50 9.68 8.65
N ALA A 272 -3.43 9.67 7.32
CA ALA A 272 -2.28 10.16 6.58
C ALA A 272 -2.72 11.09 5.44
N THR A 273 -1.87 12.06 5.11
CA THR A 273 -2.08 13.00 4.02
C THR A 273 -0.75 13.54 3.48
N ASN A 274 -0.75 13.92 2.22
CA ASN A 274 0.31 14.71 1.59
C ASN A 274 -0.07 16.18 1.43
N GLU A 275 -1.33 16.53 1.70
CA GLU A 275 -1.91 17.85 1.52
C GLU A 275 -1.88 18.65 2.82
N ASN A 276 -1.72 19.97 2.71
CA ASN A 276 -1.91 20.88 3.83
C ASN A 276 -3.41 20.99 4.15
N LEU A 277 -3.85 20.29 5.20
CA LEU A 277 -5.27 20.27 5.61
C LEU A 277 -5.76 21.62 6.12
N GLU A 278 -4.90 22.48 6.69
CA GLU A 278 -5.29 23.84 7.10
C GLU A 278 -5.64 24.67 5.88
N GLN A 279 -4.87 24.56 4.80
CA GLN A 279 -5.20 25.19 3.53
C GLN A 279 -6.51 24.61 2.96
N ALA A 280 -6.69 23.30 2.98
CA ALA A 280 -7.93 22.65 2.53
C ALA A 280 -9.16 23.12 3.34
N VAL A 281 -9.00 23.40 4.64
CA VAL A 281 -10.06 23.99 5.48
C VAL A 281 -10.38 25.42 5.01
N ASN A 282 -9.38 26.26 4.76
CA ASN A 282 -9.59 27.63 4.24
C ASN A 282 -10.29 27.63 2.87
N GLU A 283 -9.99 26.65 2.04
CA GLU A 283 -10.61 26.42 0.73
C GLU A 283 -11.99 25.70 0.82
N LYS A 284 -12.47 25.40 2.03
CA LYS A 284 -13.74 24.70 2.31
C LYS A 284 -13.83 23.29 1.70
N ARG A 285 -12.70 22.65 1.42
CA ARG A 285 -12.60 21.26 0.96
C ARG A 285 -12.50 20.27 2.12
N PHE A 286 -12.02 20.73 3.27
CA PHE A 286 -11.91 19.93 4.48
C PHE A 286 -12.60 20.61 5.66
N ARG A 287 -13.19 19.83 6.57
CA ARG A 287 -13.86 20.36 7.75
C ARG A 287 -12.86 20.59 8.89
N GLN A 288 -12.89 21.76 9.47
CA GLN A 288 -12.02 22.14 10.59
C GLN A 288 -12.26 21.26 11.84
N ASP A 289 -13.53 20.94 12.11
CA ASP A 289 -13.89 20.10 13.27
C ASP A 289 -13.37 18.67 13.14
N LEU A 290 -13.36 18.09 11.93
CA LEU A 290 -12.76 16.79 11.67
C LEU A 290 -11.23 16.84 11.81
N LEU A 291 -10.59 17.90 11.28
CA LEU A 291 -9.14 18.10 11.43
C LEU A 291 -8.72 18.02 12.89
N TYR A 292 -9.39 18.74 13.80
CA TYR A 292 -9.08 18.70 15.23
C TYR A 292 -9.27 17.32 15.87
N ARG A 293 -10.14 16.46 15.35
CA ARG A 293 -10.36 15.11 15.85
C ARG A 293 -9.36 14.08 15.33
N LEU A 294 -8.76 14.35 14.18
CA LEU A 294 -7.72 13.50 13.59
C LEU A 294 -6.31 13.91 14.05
N HIS A 295 -6.12 15.12 14.52
CA HIS A 295 -4.85 15.76 14.80
C HIS A 295 -4.57 15.86 16.32
N ASP A 296 -4.78 14.77 17.10
CA ASP A 296 -4.37 14.75 18.50
C ASP A 296 -2.85 14.69 18.61
N PHE A 297 -2.18 14.00 17.67
CA PHE A 297 -0.73 13.89 17.58
C PHE A 297 -0.29 13.87 16.13
N GLU A 298 0.76 14.66 15.80
CA GLU A 298 1.29 14.72 14.43
C GLU A 298 2.62 13.99 14.31
N ILE A 299 2.82 13.30 13.18
CA ILE A 299 4.11 12.75 12.75
C ILE A 299 4.38 13.22 11.33
N THR A 300 5.40 14.05 11.15
CA THR A 300 5.85 14.51 9.84
C THR A 300 6.95 13.57 9.32
N VAL A 301 6.74 13.01 8.12
CA VAL A 301 7.70 12.15 7.43
C VAL A 301 8.41 12.98 6.36
N PRO A 302 9.72 13.22 6.50
CA PRO A 302 10.46 14.05 5.55
C PRO A 302 10.60 13.33 4.20
N PRO A 303 10.72 14.10 3.10
CA PRO A 303 11.03 13.52 1.80
C PRO A 303 12.45 12.94 1.77
N LEU A 304 12.68 11.99 0.87
CA LEU A 304 13.93 11.22 0.80
C LEU A 304 15.16 12.11 0.53
N ARG A 305 14.99 13.20 -0.23
CA ARG A 305 16.06 14.18 -0.50
C ARG A 305 16.61 14.86 0.75
N ASP A 306 15.81 14.95 1.82
CA ASP A 306 16.22 15.50 3.11
C ASP A 306 16.84 14.44 4.05
N CYS A 307 16.86 13.18 3.62
CA CYS A 307 17.40 12.03 4.34
C CYS A 307 18.46 11.28 3.50
N GLN A 308 19.46 11.98 3.00
CA GLN A 308 20.48 11.41 2.09
C GLN A 308 21.19 10.18 2.67
N GLU A 309 21.37 10.12 3.99
CA GLU A 309 21.96 8.98 4.70
C GLU A 309 21.20 7.68 4.50
N ASP A 310 19.88 7.75 4.24
CA ASP A 310 19.01 6.60 4.06
C ASP A 310 19.01 6.07 2.61
N ILE A 311 19.46 6.84 1.62
CA ILE A 311 19.35 6.49 0.19
C ILE A 311 20.09 5.20 -0.12
N MET A 312 21.37 5.13 0.21
CA MET A 312 22.16 3.94 -0.11
C MET A 312 21.73 2.69 0.67
N PRO A 313 21.49 2.76 1.99
CA PRO A 313 20.96 1.63 2.71
C PRO A 313 19.60 1.12 2.16
N LEU A 314 18.70 2.03 1.75
CA LEU A 314 17.44 1.67 1.10
C LEU A 314 17.66 1.04 -0.28
N ALA A 315 18.62 1.57 -1.07
CA ALA A 315 18.95 1.02 -2.38
C ALA A 315 19.50 -0.42 -2.27
N GLU A 316 20.41 -0.67 -1.33
CA GLU A 316 20.92 -2.02 -1.07
C GLU A 316 19.82 -2.97 -0.60
N PHE A 317 18.95 -2.51 0.30
CA PHE A 317 17.81 -3.27 0.74
C PHE A 317 16.86 -3.65 -0.40
N PHE A 318 16.52 -2.70 -1.29
CA PHE A 318 15.67 -2.99 -2.45
C PHE A 318 16.37 -3.86 -3.49
N ARG A 319 17.71 -3.79 -3.62
CA ARG A 319 18.50 -4.70 -4.44
C ARG A 319 18.38 -6.14 -3.95
N GLU A 320 18.46 -6.37 -2.63
CA GLU A 320 18.31 -7.71 -2.05
C GLU A 320 16.90 -8.26 -2.29
N ILE A 321 15.86 -7.42 -2.11
CA ILE A 321 14.49 -7.80 -2.44
C ILE A 321 14.38 -8.16 -3.93
N ALA A 322 14.92 -7.31 -4.81
CA ALA A 322 14.89 -7.53 -6.25
C ALA A 322 15.58 -8.84 -6.66
N ASN A 323 16.76 -9.12 -6.08
CA ASN A 323 17.45 -10.39 -6.33
C ASN A 323 16.59 -11.60 -5.97
N ASN A 324 15.88 -11.54 -4.83
CA ASN A 324 15.04 -12.63 -4.39
C ASN A 324 13.75 -12.78 -5.22
N GLU A 325 13.11 -11.65 -5.58
CA GLU A 325 11.83 -11.66 -6.32
C GLU A 325 12.03 -11.96 -7.82
N LEU A 326 13.16 -11.55 -8.40
CA LEU A 326 13.45 -11.65 -9.84
C LEU A 326 14.46 -12.75 -10.17
N GLU A 327 14.90 -13.55 -9.17
CA GLU A 327 15.92 -14.60 -9.32
C GLU A 327 17.23 -14.08 -9.94
N CYS A 328 17.64 -12.84 -9.60
CA CYS A 328 18.85 -12.20 -10.05
C CYS A 328 20.01 -12.37 -9.04
N SER A 329 21.25 -12.08 -9.48
CA SER A 329 22.47 -12.20 -8.67
C SER A 329 23.32 -10.92 -8.69
N VAL A 330 22.68 -9.77 -8.51
CA VAL A 330 23.35 -8.46 -8.49
C VAL A 330 24.03 -8.25 -7.14
N THR A 331 25.34 -7.94 -7.17
CA THR A 331 26.19 -7.84 -5.97
C THR A 331 26.22 -6.43 -5.37
N GLY A 332 25.86 -5.38 -6.13
CA GLY A 332 25.85 -4.01 -5.64
C GLY A 332 25.74 -2.97 -6.75
N PHE A 333 26.19 -1.76 -6.45
CA PHE A 333 26.17 -0.60 -7.35
C PHE A 333 27.60 -0.14 -7.64
N ASP A 334 27.91 0.20 -8.89
CA ASP A 334 29.18 0.83 -9.23
C ASP A 334 29.29 2.28 -8.70
N ALA A 335 30.44 2.90 -8.85
CA ALA A 335 30.71 4.24 -8.31
C ALA A 335 29.83 5.33 -8.96
N GLU A 336 29.55 5.22 -10.26
CA GLU A 336 28.73 6.18 -10.99
C GLU A 336 27.23 6.01 -10.64
N ALA A 337 26.76 4.77 -10.49
CA ALA A 337 25.41 4.49 -10.02
C ALA A 337 25.20 5.03 -8.60
N ARG A 338 26.15 4.79 -7.67
CA ARG A 338 26.09 5.33 -6.30
C ARG A 338 26.02 6.85 -6.29
N LYS A 339 26.85 7.52 -7.07
CA LYS A 339 26.84 8.98 -7.21
C LYS A 339 25.50 9.47 -7.75
N THR A 340 24.96 8.79 -8.76
CA THR A 340 23.67 9.14 -9.38
C THR A 340 22.52 8.98 -8.38
N LEU A 341 22.49 7.89 -7.61
CA LEU A 341 21.49 7.66 -6.56
C LEU A 341 21.50 8.76 -5.49
N LEU A 342 22.69 9.18 -5.04
CA LEU A 342 22.84 10.21 -4.02
C LEU A 342 22.52 11.63 -4.50
N THR A 343 22.68 11.92 -5.79
CA THR A 343 22.44 13.25 -6.36
C THR A 343 21.02 13.43 -6.92
N HIS A 344 20.28 12.35 -7.11
CA HIS A 344 18.93 12.42 -7.63
C HIS A 344 17.95 13.00 -6.57
N PRO A 345 17.02 13.91 -6.93
CA PRO A 345 16.13 14.57 -6.00
C PRO A 345 14.97 13.70 -5.48
N TRP A 346 14.73 12.55 -6.05
CA TRP A 346 13.70 11.57 -5.67
C TRP A 346 12.30 12.18 -5.48
N PRO A 347 11.68 12.80 -6.51
CA PRO A 347 10.34 13.38 -6.38
C PRO A 347 9.26 12.36 -5.99
N GLY A 348 9.40 11.08 -6.38
CA GLY A 348 8.55 9.98 -5.94
C GLY A 348 9.03 9.28 -4.67
N ASN A 349 10.03 9.85 -3.98
CA ASN A 349 10.56 9.38 -2.71
C ASN A 349 10.97 7.89 -2.72
N VAL A 350 10.65 7.15 -1.67
CA VAL A 350 11.01 5.73 -1.51
C VAL A 350 10.30 4.83 -2.53
N ARG A 351 9.09 5.22 -2.97
CA ARG A 351 8.35 4.48 -4.01
C ARG A 351 9.09 4.51 -5.34
N GLU A 352 9.58 5.68 -5.73
CA GLU A 352 10.39 5.86 -6.94
C GLU A 352 11.73 5.12 -6.82
N LEU A 353 12.43 5.28 -5.70
CA LEU A 353 13.70 4.58 -5.45
C LEU A 353 13.53 3.07 -5.61
N ARG A 354 12.53 2.47 -4.95
CA ARG A 354 12.22 1.04 -5.08
C ARG A 354 12.00 0.64 -6.54
N GLN A 355 11.15 1.37 -7.25
CA GLN A 355 10.83 1.06 -8.65
C GLN A 355 12.06 1.10 -9.54
N LYS A 356 12.92 2.12 -9.37
CA LYS A 356 14.15 2.28 -10.15
C LYS A 356 15.18 1.18 -9.83
N ILE A 357 15.33 0.81 -8.57
CA ILE A 357 16.25 -0.27 -8.18
C ILE A 357 15.74 -1.63 -8.71
N MET A 358 14.45 -1.93 -8.60
CA MET A 358 13.87 -3.16 -9.15
C MET A 358 14.13 -3.27 -10.67
N GLY A 359 13.87 -2.19 -11.42
CA GLY A 359 14.15 -2.15 -12.86
C GLY A 359 15.64 -2.29 -13.20
N ALA A 360 16.52 -1.63 -12.43
CA ALA A 360 17.97 -1.70 -12.64
C ALA A 360 18.54 -3.09 -12.34
N VAL A 361 18.05 -3.78 -11.32
CA VAL A 361 18.47 -5.16 -11.00
C VAL A 361 18.00 -6.13 -12.09
N LEU A 362 16.76 -5.96 -12.59
CA LEU A 362 16.23 -6.77 -13.69
C LEU A 362 17.07 -6.62 -14.97
N GLN A 363 17.54 -5.40 -15.29
CA GLN A 363 18.39 -5.15 -16.46
C GLN A 363 19.81 -5.68 -16.28
N ALA A 364 20.38 -5.54 -15.09
CA ALA A 364 21.74 -5.98 -14.80
C ALA A 364 21.84 -7.51 -14.71
N GLN A 365 20.81 -8.20 -14.19
CA GLN A 365 20.69 -9.64 -13.91
C GLN A 365 21.83 -10.20 -13.01
N THR A 366 23.07 -9.91 -13.30
CA THR A 366 24.28 -10.35 -12.58
C THR A 366 25.29 -9.21 -12.45
N GLY A 367 26.26 -9.33 -11.55
CA GLY A 367 27.34 -8.34 -11.38
C GLY A 367 26.89 -7.10 -10.62
N THR A 368 27.16 -5.90 -11.15
CA THR A 368 26.84 -4.62 -10.50
C THR A 368 25.89 -3.78 -11.35
N VAL A 369 25.00 -3.05 -10.68
CA VAL A 369 24.17 -2.04 -11.33
C VAL A 369 25.03 -0.85 -11.74
N SER A 370 24.99 -0.50 -13.02
CA SER A 370 25.62 0.70 -13.57
C SER A 370 24.63 1.87 -13.63
N LYS A 371 25.16 3.07 -13.94
CA LYS A 371 24.33 4.27 -14.12
C LYS A 371 23.27 4.09 -15.23
N GLU A 372 23.63 3.40 -16.32
CA GLU A 372 22.73 3.16 -17.46
C GLU A 372 21.50 2.34 -17.04
N HIS A 373 21.69 1.32 -16.19
CA HIS A 373 20.61 0.48 -15.68
C HIS A 373 19.59 1.25 -14.84
N LEU A 374 19.99 2.36 -14.19
CA LEU A 374 19.08 3.15 -13.35
C LEU A 374 18.04 3.92 -14.16
N GLU A 375 18.32 4.21 -15.44
CA GLU A 375 17.44 5.01 -16.31
C GLU A 375 16.89 6.28 -15.61
N LEU A 376 17.70 6.88 -14.78
CA LEU A 376 17.36 8.14 -14.14
C LEU A 376 17.60 9.23 -15.19
N ALA A 377 16.53 9.85 -15.66
CA ALA A 377 16.65 11.04 -16.50
C ALA A 377 17.52 12.04 -15.75
N VAL A 378 18.57 12.50 -16.40
CA VAL A 378 19.31 13.67 -15.91
C VAL A 378 18.32 14.81 -15.93
N THR A 379 17.61 14.99 -14.84
CA THR A 379 16.87 16.24 -14.61
C THR A 379 17.96 17.31 -14.59
N LYS A 380 18.16 17.98 -15.73
CA LYS A 380 18.74 19.31 -15.68
C LYS A 380 17.92 19.99 -14.60
N THR A 381 18.56 20.34 -13.52
CA THR A 381 17.99 21.20 -12.48
C THR A 381 17.41 22.41 -13.18
N THR A 382 16.14 22.31 -13.57
CA THR A 382 15.32 23.49 -13.71
C THR A 382 15.17 23.94 -12.26
N SER A 383 15.97 24.92 -11.88
CA SER A 383 15.74 25.74 -10.70
C SER A 383 14.21 25.91 -10.58
N PRO A 384 13.61 25.82 -9.38
CA PRO A 384 12.19 26.00 -9.23
C PRO A 384 11.81 27.24 -10.01
N VAL A 385 10.87 27.10 -10.96
CA VAL A 385 10.34 28.25 -11.67
C VAL A 385 9.73 29.10 -10.58
N SER A 386 10.48 30.11 -10.17
CA SER A 386 9.97 31.14 -9.30
C SER A 386 8.78 31.77 -10.03
N PHE A 387 7.58 31.55 -9.53
CA PHE A 387 6.38 32.25 -9.95
C PHE A 387 6.40 33.73 -9.46
N ALA A 388 7.56 34.22 -9.06
CA ALA A 388 7.76 35.64 -8.93
C ALA A 388 7.54 36.28 -10.31
N LEU A 389 6.49 37.06 -10.44
CA LEU A 389 6.03 37.73 -11.66
C LEU A 389 7.09 38.64 -12.31
N ARG A 390 8.28 38.84 -11.68
CA ARG A 390 9.42 39.56 -12.21
C ARG A 390 10.73 39.05 -11.59
N ASN A 391 11.55 38.44 -12.39
CA ASN A 391 12.98 38.32 -12.14
C ASN A 391 13.67 39.26 -13.17
N ASP A 392 13.77 40.52 -12.83
CA ASP A 392 14.25 41.59 -13.71
C ASP A 392 15.67 41.28 -14.27
N ALA A 393 16.50 40.59 -13.50
CA ALA A 393 17.84 40.23 -13.92
C ALA A 393 17.85 39.15 -15.05
N GLU A 394 17.03 38.11 -14.95
CA GLU A 394 16.94 37.06 -15.98
C GLU A 394 16.22 37.56 -17.24
N GLU A 395 15.19 38.38 -17.08
CA GLU A 395 14.47 38.99 -18.19
C GLU A 395 15.40 39.90 -19.02
N LYS A 396 16.20 40.71 -18.34
CA LYS A 396 17.23 41.54 -18.96
C LYS A 396 18.28 40.75 -19.73
N GLU A 397 18.71 39.62 -19.15
CA GLU A 397 19.71 38.76 -19.81
C GLU A 397 19.14 38.04 -21.04
N ARG A 398 17.86 37.61 -21.01
CA ARG A 398 17.16 37.02 -22.15
C ARG A 398 17.00 38.00 -23.29
N ILE A 399 16.64 39.23 -22.98
CA ILE A 399 16.53 40.32 -23.96
C ILE A 399 17.90 40.59 -24.60
N LEU A 400 18.96 40.66 -23.81
CA LEU A 400 20.33 40.90 -24.33
C LEU A 400 20.80 39.75 -25.24
N ARG A 401 20.50 38.49 -24.90
CA ARG A 401 20.84 37.35 -25.74
C ARG A 401 20.08 37.34 -27.06
N ALA A 402 18.77 37.66 -27.03
CA ALA A 402 17.96 37.74 -28.24
C ALA A 402 18.41 38.89 -29.16
N LEU A 403 18.76 40.06 -28.61
CA LEU A 403 19.31 41.18 -29.38
C LEU A 403 20.67 40.82 -30.00
N LYS A 404 21.55 40.12 -29.29
CA LYS A 404 22.83 39.65 -29.82
C LYS A 404 22.63 38.65 -30.95
N GLN A 405 21.70 37.71 -30.79
CA GLN A 405 21.39 36.70 -31.80
C GLN A 405 20.71 37.28 -33.04
N ALA A 406 19.95 38.37 -32.86
CA ALA A 406 19.33 39.13 -33.93
C ALA A 406 20.23 40.22 -34.56
N ASN A 407 21.54 40.26 -34.24
CA ASN A 407 22.49 41.27 -34.69
C ASN A 407 21.94 42.72 -34.54
N GLY A 408 21.28 43.00 -33.43
CA GLY A 408 20.68 44.29 -33.13
C GLY A 408 19.31 44.55 -33.77
N ASN A 409 18.83 43.69 -34.63
CA ASN A 409 17.51 43.84 -35.26
C ASN A 409 16.38 43.57 -34.27
N ARG A 410 15.73 44.66 -33.83
CA ARG A 410 14.67 44.64 -32.80
C ARG A 410 13.41 43.90 -33.24
N LYS A 411 13.12 43.83 -34.55
CA LYS A 411 11.99 43.09 -35.08
C LYS A 411 12.20 41.59 -34.93
N VAL A 412 13.41 41.11 -35.31
CA VAL A 412 13.79 39.69 -35.20
C VAL A 412 13.95 39.30 -33.73
N ALA A 413 14.51 40.20 -32.89
CA ALA A 413 14.61 39.93 -31.45
C ALA A 413 13.24 39.81 -30.76
N ALA A 414 12.24 40.60 -31.14
CA ALA A 414 10.87 40.49 -30.63
C ALA A 414 10.21 39.15 -31.05
N GLU A 415 10.45 38.72 -32.29
CA GLU A 415 9.99 37.43 -32.80
C GLU A 415 10.66 36.24 -32.06
N LEU A 416 11.98 36.32 -31.81
CA LEU A 416 12.73 35.32 -31.04
C LEU A 416 12.26 35.19 -29.57
N LEU A 417 11.81 36.29 -29.00
CA LEU A 417 11.29 36.37 -27.62
C LEU A 417 9.81 36.04 -27.52
N GLY A 418 9.08 35.89 -28.66
CA GLY A 418 7.65 35.66 -28.67
C GLY A 418 6.80 36.82 -28.12
N ILE A 419 7.32 38.07 -28.17
CA ILE A 419 6.65 39.29 -27.65
C ILE A 419 6.39 40.34 -28.72
N GLY A 420 5.41 41.18 -28.47
CA GLY A 420 5.14 42.31 -29.35
C GLY A 420 6.31 43.32 -29.39
N ARG A 421 6.51 44.02 -30.56
CA ARG A 421 7.56 45.05 -30.69
C ARG A 421 7.41 46.16 -29.65
N THR A 422 6.21 46.63 -29.41
CA THR A 422 5.89 47.64 -28.40
C THR A 422 6.32 47.19 -27.01
N THR A 423 6.09 45.94 -26.65
CA THR A 423 6.51 45.31 -25.37
C THR A 423 8.03 45.26 -25.26
N LEU A 424 8.74 44.88 -26.34
CA LEU A 424 10.20 44.90 -26.34
C LEU A 424 10.77 46.31 -26.18
N TYR A 425 10.19 47.33 -26.84
CA TYR A 425 10.62 48.71 -26.68
C TYR A 425 10.41 49.22 -25.26
N SER A 426 9.28 48.96 -24.64
CA SER A 426 9.01 49.29 -23.23
C SER A 426 10.02 48.64 -22.29
N LYS A 427 10.35 47.37 -22.51
CA LYS A 427 11.33 46.63 -21.71
C LYS A 427 12.76 47.13 -21.90
N LEU A 428 13.15 47.54 -23.11
CA LEU A 428 14.44 48.13 -23.38
C LEU A 428 14.60 49.51 -22.70
N GLU A 429 13.51 50.24 -22.56
CA GLU A 429 13.48 51.50 -21.83
C GLU A 429 13.57 51.29 -20.31
N GLU A 430 12.78 50.35 -19.77
CA GLU A 430 12.75 49.95 -18.38
C GLU A 430 14.12 49.48 -17.88
N TYR A 431 14.87 48.71 -18.71
CA TYR A 431 16.19 48.18 -18.35
C TYR A 431 17.37 49.08 -18.78
N GLY A 432 17.11 50.25 -19.33
CA GLY A 432 18.15 51.24 -19.74
C GLY A 432 19.03 50.75 -20.89
N LEU A 433 18.49 49.89 -21.78
CA LEU A 433 19.23 49.22 -22.89
C LEU A 433 19.03 49.93 -24.23
N LYS A 434 18.36 51.08 -24.28
CA LYS A 434 17.95 51.80 -25.50
C LYS A 434 19.10 52.22 -26.42
N TYR A 435 20.30 52.42 -25.88
CA TYR A 435 21.46 52.96 -26.59
C TYR A 435 22.59 51.95 -26.90
N LYS A 436 22.53 50.74 -26.39
CA LYS A 436 23.64 49.78 -26.54
C LYS A 436 23.69 49.06 -27.89
N PHE A 437 22.68 49.17 -28.74
CA PHE A 437 22.55 48.46 -30.01
C PHE A 437 21.98 49.37 -31.14
N GLN A 438 22.44 50.62 -31.24
CA GLN A 438 22.28 51.41 -32.45
C GLN A 438 23.41 51.00 -33.42
N GLN A 439 23.03 50.48 -34.59
CA GLN A 439 23.98 50.31 -35.70
C GLN A 439 24.44 51.68 -36.19
N PRO A 440 25.71 51.76 -36.71
CA PRO A 440 26.21 52.95 -37.40
C PRO A 440 25.41 53.25 -38.69
#